data_329b85fb1173d915dc3cee3f79be7a3c
#
_entry.id   329b85fb1173d915dc3cee3f79be7a3c
#
_cell.length_a   1.000
_cell.length_b   1.000
_cell.length_c   1.000
_cell.angle_alpha   90.00
_cell.angle_beta   90.00
_cell.angle_gamma   90.00
#
_symmetry.space_group_name_H-M   'P 1'
#
loop_
_entity.id
_entity.type
_entity.pdbx_description
1 polymer ?
#
loop_
_entity_poly.entity_id
_entity_poly.type
_entity_poly.pdbx_seq_one_letter_code
_entity_poly.pdbx_strand_id
1 'polypeptide(L)'
;PSHYAPTSTATVRTVAADGNPVSATVQFKIYNYAEFYTVATKQSDAHGYASLTAGRGDLLAWASDGQHWGYAKCSVGRGDTITVRLDKTATYSGTEEIDIHPPVQSDNMPVVTEAQAARNRQLLAYEDSLRNDYVARTFLSADEAANLSRSLPPDMGALPRLLTEACGNVETLRRFIEKVPDGKRSRAMALLSVISEKDRRDITTEILDDNFLHTPEGSGPLYDKYVLNPRVAHEPLTPYKGYFAKVIPPADQSRYRQQPALWAAWCRQSVKVDDTWNPDGLCQSPRAVWETRSTDAFSRDLFFVAAARAMGIPARIDPVTGRTEYGDANGKWHDAGLDPDNATAGGDDGRLTASFIPAAHVDDPKYYTHFTLSKIVDGMPRLLNYDEGETWSRLLKDGTNIEAGQYVMTTGTRMADGSVLARMTVFGVKAGSETDVPLVLRESQDGVQVIGSFNSENLYYDLAEKKEKSLLSTTGRGYYVVGLITPNHEPTNHALRDIAAVADDLKTWGRTLVLLFADENEASRFKAAEFNLPENVVFGIDNS
;
A
#
# COMPACT_ATOMS: atom_id res chain seq x y z
N PRO A 1 17.73 7.53 11.97
CA PRO A 1 16.70 8.07 12.90
C PRO A 1 17.22 9.21 13.76
N SER A 2 18.40 9.09 14.39
CA SER A 2 18.99 10.10 15.27
C SER A 2 19.25 11.48 14.63
N HIS A 3 19.27 11.57 13.29
CA HIS A 3 19.39 12.84 12.56
C HIS A 3 18.06 13.63 12.55
N TYR A 4 16.93 12.96 12.75
CA TYR A 4 15.60 13.57 12.62
C TYR A 4 14.87 13.73 13.95
N ALA A 5 15.18 12.87 14.95
CA ALA A 5 14.52 12.92 16.24
C ALA A 5 15.39 12.34 17.34
N PRO A 6 15.19 12.75 18.61
CA PRO A 6 15.79 12.09 19.77
C PRO A 6 15.39 10.61 19.79
N THR A 7 16.38 9.74 19.93
CA THR A 7 16.15 8.29 20.03
C THR A 7 16.40 7.79 21.44
N SER A 8 15.82 6.64 21.77
CA SER A 8 16.07 5.90 23.01
C SER A 8 15.88 4.41 22.75
N THR A 9 16.37 3.57 23.64
CA THR A 9 16.17 2.12 23.55
C THR A 9 14.89 1.73 24.29
N ALA A 10 13.98 1.06 23.57
CA ALA A 10 12.85 0.34 24.13
C ALA A 10 13.30 -1.07 24.47
N THR A 11 13.07 -1.53 25.69
CA THR A 11 13.35 -2.91 26.13
C THR A 11 12.05 -3.60 26.48
N VAL A 12 11.86 -4.79 25.92
CA VAL A 12 10.71 -5.66 26.16
C VAL A 12 11.18 -6.93 26.83
N ARG A 13 10.39 -7.46 27.77
CA ARG A 13 10.58 -8.77 28.38
C ARG A 13 9.35 -9.64 28.13
N THR A 14 9.53 -10.74 27.44
CA THR A 14 8.48 -11.75 27.18
C THR A 14 8.42 -12.77 28.31
N VAL A 15 7.22 -13.01 28.82
CA VAL A 15 6.98 -13.98 29.89
C VAL A 15 5.74 -14.83 29.53
N ALA A 16 5.76 -16.09 29.96
CA ALA A 16 4.60 -16.97 29.87
C ALA A 16 3.49 -16.52 30.83
N ALA A 17 2.34 -17.17 30.77
CA ALA A 17 1.19 -16.87 31.63
C ALA A 17 1.51 -16.97 33.15
N ASP A 18 2.41 -17.86 33.52
CA ASP A 18 2.91 -18.03 34.92
C ASP A 18 3.96 -17.00 35.34
N GLY A 19 4.43 -16.15 34.43
CA GLY A 19 5.44 -15.11 34.68
C GLY A 19 6.88 -15.54 34.45
N ASN A 20 7.13 -16.79 34.08
CA ASN A 20 8.45 -17.26 33.72
C ASN A 20 8.94 -16.65 32.40
N PRO A 21 10.23 -16.32 32.23
CA PRO A 21 10.76 -15.86 30.95
C PRO A 21 10.55 -16.90 29.85
N VAL A 22 10.19 -16.44 28.65
CA VAL A 22 10.05 -17.29 27.48
C VAL A 22 10.68 -16.61 26.27
N SER A 23 11.45 -17.38 25.48
CA SER A 23 11.94 -16.89 24.20
C SER A 23 10.79 -16.85 23.19
N ALA A 24 10.63 -15.72 22.53
CA ALA A 24 9.51 -15.46 21.62
C ALA A 24 9.93 -14.52 20.49
N THR A 25 9.23 -14.60 19.36
CA THR A 25 9.32 -13.59 18.33
C THR A 25 8.60 -12.32 18.80
N VAL A 26 9.28 -11.18 18.74
CA VAL A 26 8.77 -9.87 19.16
C VAL A 26 8.72 -8.94 17.95
N GLN A 27 7.53 -8.45 17.62
CA GLN A 27 7.31 -7.41 16.62
C GLN A 27 7.12 -6.07 17.31
N PHE A 28 7.97 -5.10 16.99
CA PHE A 28 7.77 -3.71 17.36
C PHE A 28 6.95 -3.03 16.25
N LYS A 29 5.85 -2.41 16.65
CA LYS A 29 4.86 -1.87 15.71
C LYS A 29 4.59 -0.41 16.02
N ILE A 30 4.43 0.39 14.96
CA ILE A 30 3.91 1.77 15.02
C ILE A 30 2.47 1.79 14.55
N TYR A 31 1.67 2.73 15.04
CA TYR A 31 0.38 2.98 14.45
C TYR A 31 0.56 3.81 13.17
N ASN A 32 0.20 3.22 12.04
CA ASN A 32 0.24 3.87 10.73
C ASN A 32 -1.00 3.45 9.93
N TYR A 33 -1.74 4.43 9.40
CA TYR A 33 -3.11 4.18 9.00
C TYR A 33 -3.91 3.59 10.18
N ALA A 34 -4.95 2.79 9.93
CA ALA A 34 -5.64 2.09 11.02
C ALA A 34 -5.02 0.71 11.31
N GLU A 35 -3.68 0.64 11.36
CA GLU A 35 -2.92 -0.59 11.56
C GLU A 35 -1.77 -0.37 12.54
N PHE A 36 -1.46 -1.40 13.33
CA PHE A 36 -0.17 -1.50 14.00
C PHE A 36 0.84 -2.17 13.06
N TYR A 37 1.52 -1.32 12.25
CA TYR A 37 2.50 -1.73 11.24
C TYR A 37 3.82 -2.16 11.89
N THR A 38 4.36 -3.32 11.47
CA THR A 38 5.62 -3.86 12.00
C THR A 38 6.82 -3.11 11.44
N VAL A 39 7.60 -2.45 12.30
CA VAL A 39 8.84 -1.76 11.91
C VAL A 39 10.09 -2.58 12.19
N ALA A 40 10.02 -3.54 13.13
CA ALA A 40 11.12 -4.45 13.41
C ALA A 40 10.60 -5.74 14.01
N THR A 41 11.22 -6.86 13.62
CA THR A 41 11.03 -8.18 14.22
C THR A 41 12.32 -8.62 14.89
N LYS A 42 12.25 -9.06 16.14
CA LYS A 42 13.37 -9.52 16.95
C LYS A 42 13.02 -10.85 17.62
N GLN A 43 14.02 -11.67 17.87
CA GLN A 43 13.89 -12.82 18.77
C GLN A 43 14.33 -12.41 20.16
N SER A 44 13.51 -12.64 21.19
CA SER A 44 13.94 -12.43 22.56
C SER A 44 14.91 -13.53 23.00
N ASP A 45 15.82 -13.19 23.91
CA ASP A 45 16.81 -14.13 24.45
C ASP A 45 16.18 -15.16 25.40
N ALA A 46 17.01 -16.04 25.98
CA ALA A 46 16.56 -17.06 26.93
C ALA A 46 15.96 -16.48 28.24
N HIS A 47 16.22 -15.19 28.52
CA HIS A 47 15.64 -14.47 29.65
C HIS A 47 14.45 -13.63 29.28
N GLY A 48 14.01 -13.74 28.01
CA GLY A 48 12.85 -13.05 27.42
C GLY A 48 13.13 -11.63 26.95
N TYR A 49 14.38 -11.15 26.87
CA TYR A 49 14.66 -9.77 26.51
C TYR A 49 14.84 -9.57 25.00
N ALA A 50 14.19 -8.53 24.50
CA ALA A 50 14.40 -7.97 23.17
C ALA A 50 14.43 -6.44 23.24
N SER A 51 15.20 -5.78 22.37
CA SER A 51 15.30 -4.32 22.38
C SER A 51 15.34 -3.72 20.97
N LEU A 52 14.88 -2.46 20.89
CA LEU A 52 14.88 -1.65 19.67
C LEU A 52 15.24 -0.20 20.02
N THR A 53 16.15 0.41 19.27
CA THR A 53 16.41 1.85 19.34
C THR A 53 15.48 2.57 18.36
N ALA A 54 14.60 3.45 18.85
CA ALA A 54 13.59 4.15 18.09
C ALA A 54 13.40 5.60 18.56
N GLY A 55 12.61 6.40 17.85
CA GLY A 55 12.18 7.74 18.28
C GLY A 55 11.36 7.66 19.58
N ARG A 56 11.39 8.73 20.36
CA ARG A 56 10.70 8.82 21.65
C ARG A 56 9.20 9.03 21.49
N GLY A 57 8.47 7.97 21.19
CA GLY A 57 7.02 7.90 21.05
C GLY A 57 6.49 6.56 21.51
N ASP A 58 5.22 6.30 21.30
CA ASP A 58 4.60 5.05 21.67
C ASP A 58 4.70 4.02 20.54
N LEU A 59 5.03 2.80 20.92
CA LEU A 59 5.03 1.59 20.09
C LEU A 59 4.09 0.56 20.70
N LEU A 60 3.63 -0.39 19.89
CA LEU A 60 3.05 -1.63 20.37
C LEU A 60 4.10 -2.75 20.22
N ALA A 61 4.43 -3.43 21.31
CA ALA A 61 5.20 -4.66 21.26
C ALA A 61 4.24 -5.85 21.23
N TRP A 62 4.28 -6.65 20.17
CA TRP A 62 3.50 -7.87 20.01
C TRP A 62 4.44 -9.07 20.02
N ALA A 63 4.17 -10.08 20.82
CA ALA A 63 5.05 -11.25 20.93
C ALA A 63 4.28 -12.56 20.85
N SER A 64 4.92 -13.60 20.28
CA SER A 64 4.38 -14.95 20.19
C SER A 64 5.48 -16.01 20.25
N ASP A 65 5.18 -17.16 20.88
CA ASP A 65 5.97 -18.38 20.84
C ASP A 65 5.46 -19.41 19.80
N GLY A 66 4.46 -19.01 19.00
CA GLY A 66 3.76 -19.84 18.01
C GLY A 66 2.43 -20.43 18.54
N GLN A 67 2.25 -20.57 19.82
CA GLN A 67 1.03 -21.08 20.46
C GLN A 67 0.34 -20.05 21.35
N HIS A 68 1.13 -19.30 22.10
CA HIS A 68 0.67 -18.25 22.99
C HIS A 68 1.19 -16.90 22.49
N TRP A 69 0.41 -15.86 22.68
CA TRP A 69 0.77 -14.54 22.26
C TRP A 69 0.29 -13.47 23.23
N GLY A 70 0.80 -12.29 23.06
CA GLY A 70 0.39 -11.14 23.82
C GLY A 70 0.97 -9.85 23.26
N TYR A 71 0.53 -8.73 23.80
CA TYR A 71 1.03 -7.43 23.41
C TYR A 71 1.01 -6.46 24.57
N ALA A 72 1.81 -5.42 24.46
CA ALA A 72 1.81 -4.31 25.40
C ALA A 72 2.24 -3.01 24.72
N LYS A 73 1.68 -1.88 25.16
CA LYS A 73 2.15 -0.56 24.76
C LYS A 73 3.53 -0.30 25.35
N CYS A 74 4.44 0.21 24.54
CA CYS A 74 5.82 0.53 24.91
C CYS A 74 6.09 2.01 24.62
N SER A 75 6.25 2.83 25.65
CA SER A 75 6.60 4.24 25.52
C SER A 75 8.12 4.42 25.51
N VAL A 76 8.68 4.67 24.32
CA VAL A 76 10.13 4.80 24.13
C VAL A 76 10.66 6.05 24.85
N GLY A 77 11.71 5.87 25.67
CA GLY A 77 12.35 6.97 26.38
C GLY A 77 11.99 7.09 27.85
N ARG A 78 11.05 6.31 28.35
CA ARG A 78 10.78 6.24 29.81
C ARG A 78 11.79 5.43 30.59
N GLY A 79 12.61 4.59 29.91
CA GLY A 79 13.67 3.79 30.53
C GLY A 79 13.18 2.49 31.17
N ASP A 80 11.89 2.21 31.15
CA ASP A 80 11.31 1.04 31.77
C ASP A 80 11.37 -0.17 30.81
N THR A 81 11.57 -1.36 31.39
CA THR A 81 11.38 -2.63 30.67
C THR A 81 9.89 -2.97 30.64
N ILE A 82 9.32 -3.10 29.46
CA ILE A 82 7.91 -3.44 29.27
C ILE A 82 7.75 -4.96 29.24
N THR A 83 6.89 -5.48 30.10
CA THR A 83 6.58 -6.91 30.11
C THR A 83 5.45 -7.23 29.13
N VAL A 84 5.72 -8.12 28.18
CA VAL A 84 4.69 -8.72 27.32
C VAL A 84 4.42 -10.13 27.82
N ARG A 85 3.21 -10.35 28.31
CA ARG A 85 2.75 -11.66 28.80
C ARG A 85 2.08 -12.44 27.69
N LEU A 86 2.58 -13.65 27.42
CA LEU A 86 2.02 -14.57 26.44
C LEU A 86 0.91 -15.40 27.12
N ASP A 87 -0.24 -14.79 27.33
CA ASP A 87 -1.38 -15.38 28.03
C ASP A 87 -2.62 -15.59 27.13
N LYS A 88 -2.52 -15.20 25.86
CA LYS A 88 -3.57 -15.33 24.86
C LYS A 88 -3.31 -16.54 23.96
N THR A 89 -4.40 -17.18 23.52
CA THR A 89 -4.37 -18.35 22.63
C THR A 89 -5.26 -18.11 21.41
N ALA A 90 -5.31 -19.07 20.49
CA ALA A 90 -6.18 -19.01 19.31
C ALA A 90 -7.69 -18.88 19.62
N THR A 91 -8.12 -19.10 20.88
CA THR A 91 -9.51 -18.94 21.33
C THR A 91 -9.78 -17.64 22.07
N TYR A 92 -8.76 -16.80 22.26
CA TYR A 92 -8.94 -15.52 22.94
C TYR A 92 -9.84 -14.58 22.13
N SER A 93 -10.73 -13.87 22.82
CA SER A 93 -11.48 -12.74 22.28
C SER A 93 -11.53 -11.62 23.33
N GLY A 94 -11.49 -10.39 22.86
CA GLY A 94 -11.51 -9.23 23.75
C GLY A 94 -11.26 -7.92 23.01
N THR A 95 -11.52 -6.84 23.70
CA THR A 95 -11.32 -5.48 23.18
C THR A 95 -10.42 -4.70 24.10
N GLU A 96 -9.49 -3.94 23.54
CA GLU A 96 -8.62 -3.03 24.27
C GLU A 96 -8.50 -1.69 23.56
N GLU A 97 -8.52 -0.61 24.34
CA GLU A 97 -8.33 0.76 23.87
C GLU A 97 -6.92 1.22 24.22
N ILE A 98 -6.22 1.77 23.24
CA ILE A 98 -4.81 2.15 23.34
C ILE A 98 -4.63 3.55 22.80
N ASP A 99 -4.20 4.47 23.65
CA ASP A 99 -3.81 5.81 23.23
C ASP A 99 -2.35 5.80 22.80
N ILE A 100 -2.07 6.19 21.58
CA ILE A 100 -0.74 6.27 20.99
C ILE A 100 -0.33 7.72 20.87
N HIS A 101 0.82 8.07 21.46
CA HIS A 101 1.39 9.40 21.35
C HIS A 101 2.53 9.41 20.33
N PRO A 102 2.59 10.46 19.48
CA PRO A 102 3.65 10.61 18.49
C PRO A 102 5.02 10.80 19.17
N PRO A 103 6.13 10.61 18.44
CA PRO A 103 7.44 10.98 18.91
C PRO A 103 7.52 12.46 19.27
N VAL A 104 8.22 12.78 20.35
CA VAL A 104 8.49 14.17 20.70
C VAL A 104 9.32 14.81 19.59
N GLN A 105 8.90 15.97 19.12
CA GLN A 105 9.64 16.73 18.12
C GLN A 105 11.04 17.06 18.60
N SER A 106 12.00 17.05 17.69
CA SER A 106 13.38 17.41 17.97
C SER A 106 13.60 18.90 17.76
N ASP A 107 14.13 19.59 18.75
CA ASP A 107 14.63 20.95 18.59
C ASP A 107 16.00 21.00 17.89
N ASN A 108 16.54 19.83 17.54
CA ASN A 108 17.83 19.69 16.86
C ASN A 108 17.75 19.78 15.33
N MET A 109 16.79 20.51 14.81
CA MET A 109 16.78 20.79 13.37
C MET A 109 18.03 21.59 13.01
N PRO A 110 18.80 21.16 11.98
CA PRO A 110 19.98 21.89 11.56
C PRO A 110 19.59 23.31 11.13
N VAL A 111 20.30 24.28 11.67
CA VAL A 111 20.11 25.67 11.21
C VAL A 111 20.65 25.79 9.79
N VAL A 112 19.75 26.03 8.85
CA VAL A 112 20.10 26.22 7.43
C VAL A 112 20.49 27.67 7.22
N THR A 113 21.73 27.90 6.78
CA THR A 113 22.20 29.23 6.42
C THR A 113 21.61 29.69 5.08
N GLU A 114 21.51 31.01 4.85
CA GLU A 114 21.04 31.57 3.57
C GLU A 114 21.86 31.04 2.37
N ALA A 115 23.17 30.88 2.53
CA ALA A 115 24.05 30.32 1.50
C ALA A 115 23.67 28.84 1.17
N GLN A 116 23.35 28.04 2.18
CA GLN A 116 22.88 26.67 1.97
C GLN A 116 21.51 26.62 1.31
N ALA A 117 20.59 27.49 1.71
CA ALA A 117 19.27 27.59 1.10
C ALA A 117 19.38 28.03 -0.38
N ALA A 118 20.21 29.06 -0.67
CA ALA A 118 20.46 29.49 -2.04
C ALA A 118 21.10 28.38 -2.89
N ARG A 119 22.06 27.65 -2.33
CA ARG A 119 22.66 26.49 -3.02
C ARG A 119 21.64 25.41 -3.31
N ASN A 120 20.76 25.11 -2.36
CA ASN A 120 19.69 24.12 -2.55
C ASN A 120 18.74 24.54 -3.67
N ARG A 121 18.30 25.81 -3.70
CA ARG A 121 17.47 26.33 -4.81
C ARG A 121 18.13 26.17 -6.18
N GLN A 122 19.45 26.44 -6.27
CA GLN A 122 20.22 26.24 -7.52
C GLN A 122 20.23 24.76 -7.94
N LEU A 123 20.43 23.84 -6.99
CA LEU A 123 20.46 22.40 -7.27
C LEU A 123 19.08 21.90 -7.70
N LEU A 124 18.02 22.36 -7.07
CA LEU A 124 16.65 22.03 -7.47
C LEU A 124 16.32 22.55 -8.88
N ALA A 125 16.69 23.80 -9.19
CA ALA A 125 16.51 24.35 -10.54
C ALA A 125 17.29 23.56 -11.60
N TYR A 126 18.50 23.11 -11.27
CA TYR A 126 19.28 22.23 -12.15
C TYR A 126 18.63 20.85 -12.32
N GLU A 127 18.16 20.24 -11.24
CA GLU A 127 17.42 18.99 -11.28
C GLU A 127 16.17 19.10 -12.15
N ASP A 128 15.38 20.17 -11.99
CA ASP A 128 14.21 20.43 -12.81
C ASP A 128 14.56 20.59 -14.29
N SER A 129 15.70 21.23 -14.61
CA SER A 129 16.15 21.34 -16.00
C SER A 129 16.47 19.99 -16.61
N LEU A 130 17.12 19.09 -15.86
CA LEU A 130 17.42 17.72 -16.32
C LEU A 130 16.14 16.91 -16.49
N ARG A 131 15.20 17.03 -15.55
CA ARG A 131 13.90 16.35 -15.62
C ARG A 131 13.10 16.81 -16.84
N ASN A 132 13.00 18.11 -17.06
CA ASN A 132 12.27 18.68 -18.19
C ASN A 132 12.88 18.28 -19.54
N ASP A 133 14.21 18.26 -19.65
CA ASP A 133 14.90 17.77 -20.84
C ASP A 133 14.66 16.27 -21.09
N TYR A 134 14.68 15.45 -20.04
CA TYR A 134 14.35 14.04 -20.13
C TYR A 134 12.89 13.82 -20.59
N VAL A 135 11.94 14.53 -19.99
CA VAL A 135 10.52 14.45 -20.36
C VAL A 135 10.33 14.87 -21.83
N ALA A 136 10.92 15.99 -22.24
CA ALA A 136 10.78 16.49 -23.60
C ALA A 136 11.34 15.52 -24.66
N ARG A 137 12.35 14.71 -24.31
CA ARG A 137 12.97 13.76 -25.23
C ARG A 137 12.34 12.37 -25.24
N THR A 138 11.69 11.96 -24.17
CA THR A 138 11.31 10.54 -23.98
C THR A 138 9.83 10.30 -23.80
N PHE A 139 9.07 11.29 -23.32
CA PHE A 139 7.63 11.13 -23.12
C PHE A 139 6.87 11.38 -24.41
N LEU A 140 5.73 10.73 -24.55
CA LEU A 140 4.79 11.02 -25.63
C LEU A 140 4.10 12.36 -25.35
N SER A 141 4.24 13.30 -26.29
CA SER A 141 3.53 14.58 -26.19
C SER A 141 2.02 14.42 -26.44
N ALA A 142 1.23 15.37 -25.94
CA ALA A 142 -0.22 15.37 -26.15
C ALA A 142 -0.61 15.41 -27.65
N ASP A 143 0.13 16.19 -28.46
CA ASP A 143 -0.10 16.29 -29.90
C ASP A 143 0.23 14.97 -30.61
N GLU A 144 1.33 14.30 -30.25
CA GLU A 144 1.68 12.99 -30.80
C GLU A 144 0.63 11.93 -30.41
N ALA A 145 0.17 11.91 -29.16
CA ALA A 145 -0.90 11.01 -28.71
C ALA A 145 -2.20 11.24 -29.48
N ALA A 146 -2.60 12.50 -29.70
CA ALA A 146 -3.77 12.86 -30.48
C ALA A 146 -3.63 12.48 -31.96
N ASN A 147 -2.45 12.67 -32.56
CA ASN A 147 -2.18 12.26 -33.94
C ASN A 147 -2.22 10.74 -34.07
N LEU A 148 -1.59 10.03 -33.15
CA LEU A 148 -1.58 8.56 -33.12
C LEU A 148 -3.02 8.01 -33.02
N SER A 149 -3.86 8.56 -32.15
CA SER A 149 -5.27 8.16 -31.98
C SER A 149 -6.07 8.24 -33.27
N ARG A 150 -5.74 9.18 -34.16
CA ARG A 150 -6.45 9.36 -35.44
C ARG A 150 -6.00 8.39 -36.53
N SER A 151 -4.81 7.84 -36.42
CA SER A 151 -4.19 7.00 -37.46
C SER A 151 -4.27 5.51 -37.18
N LEU A 152 -4.58 5.11 -35.92
CA LEU A 152 -4.59 3.72 -35.50
C LEU A 152 -5.89 2.99 -35.90
N PRO A 153 -5.79 1.68 -36.20
CA PRO A 153 -6.96 0.83 -36.35
C PRO A 153 -7.71 0.65 -35.02
N PRO A 154 -9.01 0.33 -35.04
CA PRO A 154 -9.86 0.26 -33.85
C PRO A 154 -9.36 -0.71 -32.75
N ASP A 155 -8.72 -1.81 -33.12
CA ASP A 155 -8.14 -2.81 -32.22
C ASP A 155 -6.90 -2.31 -31.47
N MET A 156 -6.36 -1.16 -31.84
CA MET A 156 -5.24 -0.49 -31.19
C MET A 156 -5.64 0.84 -30.50
N GLY A 157 -6.91 1.12 -30.35
CA GLY A 157 -7.41 2.40 -29.82
C GLY A 157 -6.92 2.75 -28.41
N ALA A 158 -6.53 1.77 -27.60
CA ALA A 158 -5.95 2.01 -26.27
C ALA A 158 -4.45 2.39 -26.30
N LEU A 159 -3.75 2.19 -27.41
CA LEU A 159 -2.28 2.36 -27.47
C LEU A 159 -1.81 3.77 -27.10
N PRO A 160 -2.43 4.87 -27.55
CA PRO A 160 -2.00 6.22 -27.19
C PRO A 160 -1.98 6.45 -25.68
N ARG A 161 -3.03 6.01 -24.98
CA ARG A 161 -3.10 6.08 -23.51
C ARG A 161 -1.99 5.25 -22.85
N LEU A 162 -1.79 4.00 -23.29
CA LEU A 162 -0.75 3.10 -22.72
C LEU A 162 0.66 3.65 -22.93
N LEU A 163 0.92 4.30 -24.07
CA LEU A 163 2.19 4.97 -24.35
C LEU A 163 2.37 6.22 -23.48
N THR A 164 1.33 6.99 -23.25
CA THR A 164 1.38 8.14 -22.33
C THR A 164 1.70 7.69 -20.90
N GLU A 165 1.04 6.63 -20.42
CA GLU A 165 1.27 6.05 -19.09
C GLU A 165 2.66 5.41 -18.94
N ALA A 166 3.31 5.04 -20.05
CA ALA A 166 4.68 4.51 -20.05
C ALA A 166 5.76 5.56 -19.72
N CYS A 167 5.38 6.85 -19.68
CA CYS A 167 6.32 7.95 -19.39
C CYS A 167 7.56 7.87 -20.28
N GLY A 168 8.76 7.73 -19.71
CA GLY A 168 10.03 7.64 -20.45
C GLY A 168 10.27 6.34 -21.24
N ASN A 169 9.38 5.34 -21.11
CA ASN A 169 9.56 4.02 -21.74
C ASN A 169 8.76 3.83 -23.06
N VAL A 170 8.31 4.92 -23.65
CA VAL A 170 7.49 4.93 -24.87
C VAL A 170 8.13 4.13 -26.01
N GLU A 171 9.43 4.31 -26.21
CA GLU A 171 10.17 3.68 -27.29
C GLU A 171 10.20 2.14 -27.19
N THR A 172 10.31 1.60 -25.97
CA THR A 172 10.26 0.15 -25.73
C THR A 172 8.92 -0.43 -26.16
N LEU A 173 7.81 0.21 -25.77
CA LEU A 173 6.48 -0.26 -26.12
C LEU A 173 6.20 -0.12 -27.64
N ARG A 174 6.66 0.97 -28.26
CA ARG A 174 6.57 1.16 -29.72
C ARG A 174 7.31 0.04 -30.47
N ARG A 175 8.57 -0.20 -30.13
CA ARG A 175 9.36 -1.28 -30.76
C ARG A 175 8.75 -2.66 -30.59
N PHE A 176 8.13 -2.91 -29.44
CA PHE A 176 7.40 -4.15 -29.23
C PHE A 176 6.21 -4.25 -30.20
N ILE A 177 5.33 -3.26 -30.25
CA ILE A 177 4.12 -3.26 -31.09
C ILE A 177 4.44 -3.32 -32.59
N GLU A 178 5.48 -2.61 -33.05
CA GLU A 178 5.90 -2.59 -34.47
C GLU A 178 6.33 -3.97 -34.99
N LYS A 179 6.83 -4.84 -34.14
CA LYS A 179 7.21 -6.21 -34.50
C LYS A 179 6.03 -7.19 -34.54
N VAL A 180 4.87 -6.80 -34.00
CA VAL A 180 3.72 -7.70 -33.85
C VAL A 180 2.98 -7.83 -35.18
N PRO A 181 2.80 -9.07 -35.70
CA PRO A 181 1.99 -9.30 -36.89
C PRO A 181 0.53 -8.85 -36.69
N ASP A 182 -0.10 -8.35 -37.75
CA ASP A 182 -1.47 -7.83 -37.72
C ASP A 182 -2.46 -8.78 -37.03
N GLY A 183 -2.42 -10.06 -37.36
CA GLY A 183 -3.32 -11.06 -36.78
C GLY A 183 -3.09 -11.35 -35.27
N LYS A 184 -2.06 -10.75 -34.65
CA LYS A 184 -1.74 -10.91 -33.22
C LYS A 184 -1.80 -9.61 -32.42
N ARG A 185 -2.23 -8.52 -33.06
CA ARG A 185 -2.32 -7.18 -32.42
C ARG A 185 -3.21 -7.18 -31.18
N SER A 186 -4.39 -7.79 -31.25
CA SER A 186 -5.31 -7.87 -30.10
C SER A 186 -4.64 -8.52 -28.86
N ARG A 187 -3.83 -9.57 -29.07
CA ARG A 187 -3.07 -10.22 -28.00
C ARG A 187 -1.99 -9.31 -27.41
N ALA A 188 -1.27 -8.57 -28.25
CA ALA A 188 -0.26 -7.62 -27.80
C ALA A 188 -0.89 -6.47 -27.01
N MET A 189 -2.04 -5.98 -27.48
CA MET A 189 -2.81 -4.95 -26.77
C MET A 189 -3.34 -5.46 -25.41
N ALA A 190 -3.81 -6.71 -25.34
CA ALA A 190 -4.20 -7.34 -24.08
C ALA A 190 -3.01 -7.40 -23.10
N LEU A 191 -1.82 -7.83 -23.59
CA LEU A 191 -0.59 -7.84 -22.77
C LEU A 191 -0.25 -6.44 -22.24
N LEU A 192 -0.19 -5.42 -23.09
CA LEU A 192 0.12 -4.06 -22.67
C LEU A 192 -0.93 -3.46 -21.72
N SER A 193 -2.20 -3.87 -21.89
CA SER A 193 -3.31 -3.39 -21.05
C SER A 193 -3.30 -4.01 -19.66
N VAL A 194 -2.87 -5.28 -19.54
CA VAL A 194 -2.86 -6.00 -18.26
C VAL A 194 -1.63 -5.68 -17.40
N ILE A 195 -0.56 -5.20 -18.01
CA ILE A 195 0.64 -4.72 -17.29
C ILE A 195 0.29 -3.44 -16.52
N SER A 196 0.73 -3.34 -15.28
CA SER A 196 0.49 -2.16 -14.43
C SER A 196 1.12 -0.89 -15.03
N GLU A 197 0.60 0.27 -14.67
CA GLU A 197 1.18 1.55 -15.07
C GLU A 197 2.65 1.66 -14.66
N LYS A 198 2.96 1.24 -13.41
CA LYS A 198 4.35 1.18 -12.93
C LYS A 198 5.23 0.32 -13.84
N ASP A 199 4.78 -0.89 -14.18
CA ASP A 199 5.58 -1.79 -15.00
C ASP A 199 5.73 -1.28 -16.44
N ARG A 200 4.74 -0.60 -17.00
CA ARG A 200 4.88 0.04 -18.32
C ARG A 200 6.02 1.05 -18.38
N ARG A 201 6.37 1.68 -17.25
CA ARG A 201 7.45 2.68 -17.16
C ARG A 201 8.86 2.10 -17.21
N ASP A 202 9.03 0.81 -16.92
CA ASP A 202 10.36 0.18 -16.79
C ASP A 202 10.50 -1.21 -17.41
N ILE A 203 9.43 -1.79 -17.94
CA ILE A 203 9.47 -3.11 -18.59
C ILE A 203 10.40 -3.09 -19.82
N THR A 204 11.17 -4.17 -20.00
CA THR A 204 12.06 -4.31 -21.14
C THR A 204 11.40 -5.02 -22.31
N THR A 205 11.92 -4.80 -23.53
CA THR A 205 11.47 -5.53 -24.73
C THR A 205 11.63 -7.04 -24.55
N GLU A 206 12.69 -7.50 -23.88
CA GLU A 206 12.93 -8.92 -23.63
C GLU A 206 11.80 -9.56 -22.83
N ILE A 207 11.31 -8.89 -21.79
CA ILE A 207 10.20 -9.39 -20.95
C ILE A 207 8.89 -9.38 -21.76
N LEU A 208 8.64 -8.35 -22.57
CA LEU A 208 7.46 -8.26 -23.42
C LEU A 208 7.48 -9.38 -24.47
N ASP A 209 8.59 -9.56 -25.17
CA ASP A 209 8.77 -10.61 -26.18
C ASP A 209 8.62 -12.00 -25.56
N ASP A 210 9.23 -12.26 -24.39
CA ASP A 210 9.11 -13.54 -23.68
C ASP A 210 7.64 -13.88 -23.36
N ASN A 211 6.90 -12.92 -22.81
CA ASN A 211 5.50 -13.13 -22.47
C ASN A 211 4.60 -13.26 -23.70
N PHE A 212 4.83 -12.45 -24.72
CA PHE A 212 4.04 -12.49 -25.95
C PHE A 212 4.22 -13.81 -26.71
N LEU A 213 5.46 -14.27 -26.84
CA LEU A 213 5.81 -15.43 -27.65
C LEU A 213 5.55 -16.78 -26.94
N HIS A 214 5.76 -16.83 -25.63
CA HIS A 214 5.79 -18.10 -24.90
C HIS A 214 4.60 -18.33 -23.96
N THR A 215 3.72 -17.35 -23.75
CA THR A 215 2.47 -17.63 -23.04
C THR A 215 1.56 -18.48 -23.93
N PRO A 216 1.07 -19.64 -23.48
CA PRO A 216 0.12 -20.45 -24.24
C PRO A 216 -1.10 -19.64 -24.66
N GLU A 217 -1.66 -19.93 -25.84
CA GLU A 217 -2.90 -19.27 -26.27
C GLU A 217 -4.05 -19.69 -25.35
N GLY A 218 -4.93 -18.74 -25.06
CA GLY A 218 -6.06 -18.94 -24.19
C GLY A 218 -7.00 -17.75 -24.21
N SER A 219 -8.10 -17.87 -23.51
CA SER A 219 -9.12 -16.83 -23.35
C SER A 219 -9.88 -17.07 -22.05
N GLY A 220 -10.72 -16.10 -21.66
CA GLY A 220 -11.57 -16.20 -20.49
C GLY A 220 -11.19 -15.18 -19.41
N PRO A 221 -12.03 -15.07 -18.36
CA PRO A 221 -11.94 -13.97 -17.40
C PRO A 221 -10.64 -13.95 -16.58
N LEU A 222 -9.97 -15.09 -16.43
CA LEU A 222 -8.73 -15.19 -15.67
C LEU A 222 -7.49 -15.10 -16.56
N TYR A 223 -7.62 -15.19 -17.89
CA TYR A 223 -6.48 -15.37 -18.77
C TYR A 223 -5.55 -14.16 -18.79
N ASP A 224 -6.06 -12.98 -19.09
CA ASP A 224 -5.22 -11.79 -19.25
C ASP A 224 -4.49 -11.44 -17.94
N LYS A 225 -5.22 -11.39 -16.84
CA LYS A 225 -4.67 -10.98 -15.56
C LYS A 225 -3.78 -12.04 -14.91
N TYR A 226 -4.09 -13.31 -15.07
CA TYR A 226 -3.49 -14.39 -14.27
C TYR A 226 -2.74 -15.45 -15.08
N VAL A 227 -2.65 -15.29 -16.41
CA VAL A 227 -1.81 -16.10 -17.29
C VAL A 227 -0.90 -15.22 -18.14
N LEU A 228 -1.46 -14.20 -18.82
CA LEU A 228 -0.73 -13.34 -19.75
C LEU A 228 0.17 -12.32 -19.01
N ASN A 229 -0.29 -11.76 -17.90
CA ASN A 229 0.47 -10.79 -17.12
C ASN A 229 1.79 -11.37 -16.60
N PRO A 230 2.95 -10.73 -16.88
CA PRO A 230 4.25 -11.19 -16.37
C PRO A 230 4.39 -11.04 -14.86
N ARG A 231 3.78 -10.02 -14.25
CA ARG A 231 3.93 -9.70 -12.83
C ARG A 231 3.10 -10.61 -11.95
N VAL A 232 3.74 -11.18 -10.93
CA VAL A 232 3.07 -12.00 -9.90
C VAL A 232 2.72 -11.15 -8.68
N ALA A 233 3.69 -10.49 -8.08
CA ALA A 233 3.54 -9.65 -6.88
C ALA A 233 4.42 -8.38 -6.97
N HIS A 234 5.52 -8.30 -6.23
CA HIS A 234 6.42 -7.14 -6.20
C HIS A 234 7.89 -7.48 -6.58
N GLU A 235 8.07 -8.61 -7.22
CA GLU A 235 9.39 -9.10 -7.66
C GLU A 235 9.99 -8.22 -8.77
N PRO A 236 11.33 -8.19 -8.93
CA PRO A 236 11.95 -7.73 -10.16
C PRO A 236 11.49 -8.59 -11.34
N LEU A 237 10.93 -7.98 -12.39
CA LEU A 237 10.49 -8.71 -13.57
C LEU A 237 11.69 -9.34 -14.30
N THR A 238 11.54 -10.62 -14.65
CA THR A 238 12.51 -11.38 -15.46
C THR A 238 11.79 -12.18 -16.55
N PRO A 239 12.42 -12.46 -17.70
CA PRO A 239 11.86 -13.38 -18.68
C PRO A 239 11.90 -14.81 -18.12
N TYR A 240 10.74 -15.44 -17.97
CA TYR A 240 10.64 -16.78 -17.38
C TYR A 240 9.78 -17.75 -18.19
N LYS A 241 8.88 -17.25 -19.04
CA LYS A 241 7.91 -18.12 -19.73
C LYS A 241 8.56 -19.02 -20.75
N GLY A 242 9.45 -18.47 -21.57
CA GLY A 242 10.23 -19.26 -22.53
C GLY A 242 11.18 -20.25 -21.85
N TYR A 243 11.71 -19.88 -20.69
CA TYR A 243 12.51 -20.81 -19.90
C TYR A 243 11.68 -22.01 -19.44
N PHE A 244 10.53 -21.81 -18.80
CA PHE A 244 9.68 -22.91 -18.32
C PHE A 244 9.04 -23.71 -19.44
N ALA A 245 8.65 -23.07 -20.54
CA ALA A 245 8.18 -23.76 -21.73
C ALA A 245 9.21 -24.76 -22.27
N LYS A 246 10.51 -24.52 -22.05
CA LYS A 246 11.62 -25.35 -22.51
C LYS A 246 12.03 -26.44 -21.53
N VAL A 247 12.04 -26.12 -20.22
CA VAL A 247 12.55 -27.04 -19.18
C VAL A 247 11.48 -27.97 -18.60
N ILE A 248 10.21 -27.64 -18.70
CA ILE A 248 9.11 -28.50 -18.29
C ILE A 248 8.63 -29.30 -19.54
N PRO A 249 8.70 -30.62 -19.54
CA PRO A 249 8.31 -31.43 -20.70
C PRO A 249 6.84 -31.15 -21.10
N PRO A 250 6.52 -31.12 -22.41
CA PRO A 250 5.14 -30.82 -22.88
C PRO A 250 4.05 -31.75 -22.30
N ALA A 251 4.39 -33.02 -22.08
CA ALA A 251 3.48 -33.99 -21.44
C ALA A 251 3.15 -33.60 -20.00
N ASP A 252 4.15 -33.12 -19.24
CA ASP A 252 3.98 -32.66 -17.88
C ASP A 252 3.19 -31.33 -17.84
N GLN A 253 3.48 -30.39 -18.75
CA GLN A 253 2.69 -29.15 -18.89
C GLN A 253 1.21 -29.46 -19.16
N SER A 254 0.92 -30.42 -20.04
CA SER A 254 -0.46 -30.85 -20.33
C SER A 254 -1.13 -31.47 -19.12
N ARG A 255 -0.41 -32.34 -18.40
CA ARG A 255 -0.90 -32.98 -17.17
C ARG A 255 -1.20 -31.95 -16.07
N TYR A 256 -0.32 -30.99 -15.83
CA TYR A 256 -0.51 -29.96 -14.82
C TYR A 256 -1.66 -29.00 -15.19
N ARG A 257 -1.84 -28.66 -16.48
CA ARG A 257 -3.02 -27.88 -16.91
C ARG A 257 -4.33 -28.58 -16.64
N GLN A 258 -4.40 -29.89 -16.84
CA GLN A 258 -5.59 -30.68 -16.57
C GLN A 258 -5.85 -30.87 -15.08
N GLN A 259 -4.79 -30.96 -14.28
CA GLN A 259 -4.83 -31.18 -12.85
C GLN A 259 -3.82 -30.27 -12.11
N PRO A 260 -4.14 -28.98 -11.91
CA PRO A 260 -3.19 -28.03 -11.30
C PRO A 260 -2.73 -28.41 -9.89
N ALA A 261 -3.54 -29.16 -9.14
CA ALA A 261 -3.15 -29.71 -7.84
C ALA A 261 -1.89 -30.57 -7.89
N LEU A 262 -1.61 -31.22 -9.04
CA LEU A 262 -0.37 -31.99 -9.22
C LEU A 262 0.86 -31.08 -9.30
N TRP A 263 0.72 -29.88 -9.87
CA TRP A 263 1.79 -28.88 -9.86
C TRP A 263 2.07 -28.38 -8.44
N ALA A 264 1.03 -28.13 -7.66
CA ALA A 264 1.17 -27.76 -6.26
C ALA A 264 1.87 -28.87 -5.44
N ALA A 265 1.48 -30.12 -5.65
CA ALA A 265 2.12 -31.28 -5.00
C ALA A 265 3.60 -31.40 -5.40
N TRP A 266 3.92 -31.19 -6.68
CA TRP A 266 5.29 -31.21 -7.14
C TRP A 266 6.14 -30.11 -6.48
N CYS A 267 5.62 -28.89 -6.38
CA CYS A 267 6.32 -27.78 -5.73
C CYS A 267 6.64 -28.09 -4.27
N ARG A 268 5.65 -28.58 -3.49
CA ARG A 268 5.86 -28.98 -2.08
C ARG A 268 6.94 -30.05 -1.91
N GLN A 269 7.02 -31.00 -2.84
CA GLN A 269 7.95 -32.12 -2.74
C GLN A 269 9.34 -31.78 -3.25
N SER A 270 9.44 -30.86 -4.21
CA SER A 270 10.68 -30.62 -4.96
C SER A 270 11.41 -29.33 -4.59
N VAL A 271 10.76 -28.43 -3.86
CA VAL A 271 11.35 -27.14 -3.46
C VAL A 271 11.46 -27.12 -1.93
N LYS A 272 12.70 -27.07 -1.44
CA LYS A 272 12.97 -26.90 -0.01
C LYS A 272 12.80 -25.44 0.36
N VAL A 273 12.03 -25.18 1.41
CA VAL A 273 11.89 -23.84 2.00
C VAL A 273 12.80 -23.72 3.21
N ASP A 274 13.54 -22.61 3.28
CA ASP A 274 14.42 -22.28 4.38
C ASP A 274 14.57 -20.74 4.47
N ASP A 275 13.72 -20.10 5.25
CA ASP A 275 13.69 -18.65 5.41
C ASP A 275 14.93 -18.08 6.11
N THR A 276 15.73 -18.93 6.78
CA THR A 276 16.93 -18.49 7.48
C THR A 276 18.05 -18.03 6.53
N TRP A 277 18.01 -18.46 5.28
CA TRP A 277 19.00 -18.11 4.26
C TRP A 277 18.76 -16.73 3.62
N ASN A 278 17.60 -16.17 3.81
CA ASN A 278 17.20 -14.90 3.21
C ASN A 278 16.69 -13.90 4.24
N PRO A 279 17.54 -13.48 5.21
CA PRO A 279 17.13 -12.60 6.29
C PRO A 279 16.68 -11.20 5.81
N ASP A 280 17.12 -10.79 4.62
CA ASP A 280 16.79 -9.49 4.02
C ASP A 280 15.51 -9.55 3.14
N GLY A 281 14.91 -10.73 2.96
CA GLY A 281 13.67 -10.90 2.19
C GLY A 281 13.82 -10.60 0.69
N LEU A 282 14.99 -10.84 0.08
CA LEU A 282 15.22 -10.58 -1.33
C LEU A 282 14.50 -11.62 -2.21
N CYS A 283 13.78 -11.15 -3.22
CA CYS A 283 13.07 -12.05 -4.15
C CYS A 283 14.06 -12.86 -5.01
N GLN A 284 14.04 -14.17 -4.88
CA GLN A 284 14.74 -15.06 -5.80
C GLN A 284 13.91 -15.22 -7.09
N SER A 285 14.57 -15.12 -8.26
CA SER A 285 13.85 -15.25 -9.53
C SER A 285 13.25 -16.66 -9.71
N PRO A 286 12.11 -16.79 -10.40
CA PRO A 286 11.48 -18.09 -10.64
C PRO A 286 12.42 -19.13 -11.29
N ARG A 287 13.30 -18.69 -12.19
CA ARG A 287 14.33 -19.52 -12.80
C ARG A 287 15.33 -20.03 -11.76
N ALA A 288 15.82 -19.16 -10.88
CA ALA A 288 16.79 -19.55 -9.85
C ALA A 288 16.20 -20.56 -8.87
N VAL A 289 14.93 -20.40 -8.47
CA VAL A 289 14.23 -21.40 -7.63
C VAL A 289 14.14 -22.76 -8.33
N TRP A 290 13.84 -22.80 -9.63
CA TRP A 290 13.85 -24.04 -10.41
C TRP A 290 15.21 -24.71 -10.44
N GLU A 291 16.28 -23.96 -10.62
CA GLU A 291 17.65 -24.49 -10.72
C GLU A 291 18.19 -24.95 -9.35
N THR A 292 17.93 -24.20 -8.28
CA THR A 292 18.46 -24.50 -6.94
C THR A 292 17.63 -25.47 -6.14
N ARG A 293 16.32 -25.53 -6.36
CA ARG A 293 15.35 -26.30 -5.53
C ARG A 293 15.34 -25.92 -4.06
N SER A 294 15.86 -24.76 -3.72
CA SER A 294 15.88 -24.23 -2.36
C SER A 294 15.67 -22.72 -2.37
N THR A 295 14.81 -22.22 -1.50
CA THR A 295 14.42 -20.82 -1.46
C THR A 295 13.68 -20.48 -0.14
N ASP A 296 13.34 -19.21 0.08
CA ASP A 296 12.40 -18.77 1.08
C ASP A 296 10.93 -19.04 0.65
N ALA A 297 10.01 -18.92 1.60
CA ALA A 297 8.58 -19.19 1.37
C ALA A 297 7.96 -18.28 0.30
N PHE A 298 8.26 -16.97 0.32
CA PHE A 298 7.70 -16.02 -0.63
C PHE A 298 8.21 -16.28 -2.06
N SER A 299 9.51 -16.52 -2.24
CA SER A 299 10.09 -16.83 -3.54
C SER A 299 9.62 -18.19 -4.09
N ARG A 300 9.28 -19.17 -3.22
CA ARG A 300 8.60 -20.41 -3.62
C ARG A 300 7.23 -20.11 -4.23
N ASP A 301 6.46 -19.27 -3.58
CA ASP A 301 5.10 -18.90 -4.00
C ASP A 301 5.12 -18.14 -5.33
N LEU A 302 6.07 -17.23 -5.47
CA LEU A 302 6.38 -16.51 -6.71
C LEU A 302 6.70 -17.49 -7.85
N PHE A 303 7.60 -18.43 -7.60
CA PHE A 303 7.98 -19.48 -8.55
C PHE A 303 6.79 -20.35 -8.96
N PHE A 304 5.96 -20.78 -7.98
CA PHE A 304 4.77 -21.57 -8.27
C PHE A 304 3.86 -20.85 -9.28
N VAL A 305 3.54 -19.58 -9.02
CA VAL A 305 2.66 -18.79 -9.87
C VAL A 305 3.27 -18.53 -11.24
N ALA A 306 4.55 -18.14 -11.30
CA ALA A 306 5.24 -17.86 -12.56
C ALA A 306 5.28 -19.09 -13.49
N ALA A 307 5.66 -20.26 -12.95
CA ALA A 307 5.71 -21.50 -13.73
C ALA A 307 4.31 -22.01 -14.11
N ALA A 308 3.30 -21.85 -13.23
CA ALA A 308 1.90 -22.15 -13.54
C ALA A 308 1.41 -21.31 -14.74
N ARG A 309 1.65 -19.99 -14.71
CA ARG A 309 1.31 -19.09 -15.83
C ARG A 309 2.05 -19.44 -17.13
N ALA A 310 3.31 -19.84 -17.04
CA ALA A 310 4.07 -20.30 -18.20
C ALA A 310 3.47 -21.55 -18.84
N MET A 311 2.85 -22.40 -18.05
CA MET A 311 2.11 -23.59 -18.52
C MET A 311 0.67 -23.26 -18.97
N GLY A 312 0.18 -22.03 -18.80
CA GLY A 312 -1.19 -21.64 -19.13
C GLY A 312 -2.21 -21.93 -18.03
N ILE A 313 -1.77 -22.12 -16.80
CA ILE A 313 -2.61 -22.28 -15.62
C ILE A 313 -2.81 -20.91 -14.98
N PRO A 314 -4.05 -20.41 -14.85
CA PRO A 314 -4.29 -19.19 -14.08
C PRO A 314 -3.80 -19.36 -12.63
N ALA A 315 -2.93 -18.47 -12.17
CA ALA A 315 -2.39 -18.53 -10.82
C ALA A 315 -2.09 -17.13 -10.28
N ARG A 316 -2.17 -16.99 -8.95
CA ARG A 316 -1.91 -15.72 -8.26
C ARG A 316 -1.41 -15.96 -6.84
N ILE A 317 -0.75 -14.97 -6.29
CA ILE A 317 -0.75 -14.72 -4.85
C ILE A 317 -1.94 -13.80 -4.63
N ASP A 318 -2.91 -14.23 -3.83
CA ASP A 318 -4.11 -13.42 -3.56
C ASP A 318 -3.72 -12.14 -2.84
N PRO A 319 -4.07 -10.95 -3.35
CA PRO A 319 -3.60 -9.69 -2.78
C PRO A 319 -4.14 -9.42 -1.38
N VAL A 320 -5.32 -9.97 -1.03
CA VAL A 320 -5.95 -9.75 0.28
C VAL A 320 -5.35 -10.68 1.34
N THR A 321 -5.33 -11.97 1.05
CA THR A 321 -4.95 -13.00 2.02
C THR A 321 -3.47 -13.40 1.98
N GLY A 322 -2.77 -13.08 0.88
CA GLY A 322 -1.41 -13.55 0.62
C GLY A 322 -1.31 -15.03 0.25
N ARG A 323 -2.44 -15.73 0.06
CA ARG A 323 -2.43 -17.15 -0.32
C ARG A 323 -2.02 -17.34 -1.77
N THR A 324 -1.29 -18.40 -2.02
CA THR A 324 -0.99 -18.84 -3.37
C THR A 324 -2.11 -19.72 -3.89
N GLU A 325 -2.69 -19.31 -5.02
CA GLU A 325 -3.88 -19.93 -5.59
C GLU A 325 -3.70 -20.25 -7.07
N TYR A 326 -4.44 -21.26 -7.54
CA TYR A 326 -4.63 -21.54 -8.96
C TYR A 326 -6.11 -21.56 -9.32
N GLY A 327 -6.44 -21.13 -10.55
CA GLY A 327 -7.80 -21.14 -11.08
C GLY A 327 -8.11 -22.45 -11.82
N ASP A 328 -9.34 -22.93 -11.68
CA ASP A 328 -9.85 -24.03 -12.48
C ASP A 328 -10.53 -23.54 -13.78
N ALA A 329 -10.98 -24.50 -14.59
CA ALA A 329 -11.65 -24.20 -15.86
C ALA A 329 -12.97 -23.40 -15.71
N ASN A 330 -13.56 -23.39 -14.53
CA ASN A 330 -14.81 -22.66 -14.22
C ASN A 330 -14.51 -21.25 -13.66
N GLY A 331 -13.23 -20.88 -13.52
CA GLY A 331 -12.82 -19.61 -12.94
C GLY A 331 -12.84 -19.58 -11.40
N LYS A 332 -13.00 -20.74 -10.75
CA LYS A 332 -12.92 -20.84 -9.29
C LYS A 332 -11.46 -20.94 -8.84
N TRP A 333 -11.12 -20.20 -7.80
CA TRP A 333 -9.81 -20.25 -7.15
C TRP A 333 -9.70 -21.39 -6.14
N HIS A 334 -8.55 -22.03 -6.11
CA HIS A 334 -8.19 -23.09 -5.19
C HIS A 334 -6.86 -22.77 -4.54
N ASP A 335 -6.78 -22.92 -3.23
CA ASP A 335 -5.52 -22.82 -2.50
C ASP A 335 -4.53 -23.89 -3.00
N ALA A 336 -3.31 -23.47 -3.30
CA ALA A 336 -2.25 -24.40 -3.70
C ALA A 336 -1.71 -25.23 -2.52
N GLY A 337 -2.01 -24.84 -1.29
CA GLY A 337 -1.61 -25.53 -0.07
C GLY A 337 -0.10 -25.72 0.00
N LEU A 338 0.68 -24.68 -0.40
CA LEU A 338 2.15 -24.78 -0.45
C LEU A 338 2.76 -24.74 0.95
N ASP A 339 2.04 -24.20 1.90
CA ASP A 339 2.45 -24.15 3.30
C ASP A 339 1.59 -25.17 4.08
N PRO A 340 2.13 -26.34 4.44
CA PRO A 340 1.36 -27.38 5.13
C PRO A 340 0.91 -26.95 6.54
N ASP A 341 1.64 -26.04 7.17
CA ASP A 341 1.29 -25.53 8.49
C ASP A 341 0.16 -24.48 8.44
N ASN A 342 -0.02 -23.86 7.28
CA ASN A 342 -1.13 -22.96 6.95
C ASN A 342 -2.22 -23.62 6.07
N ALA A 343 -2.03 -24.86 5.67
CA ALA A 343 -3.05 -25.68 5.04
C ALA A 343 -4.12 -26.04 6.08
N THR A 344 -4.88 -25.09 6.54
CA THR A 344 -6.23 -25.40 6.99
C THR A 344 -6.89 -26.05 5.78
N ALA A 345 -7.00 -27.37 5.85
CA ALA A 345 -7.76 -28.18 4.90
C ALA A 345 -9.03 -27.40 4.59
N GLY A 346 -9.24 -26.98 3.32
CA GLY A 346 -10.27 -26.07 2.86
C GLY A 346 -11.43 -25.89 3.83
N GLY A 347 -11.20 -25.13 4.88
CA GLY A 347 -12.19 -24.87 5.90
C GLY A 347 -13.26 -24.03 5.25
N ASP A 348 -14.51 -24.42 5.41
CA ASP A 348 -15.63 -23.63 4.97
C ASP A 348 -15.43 -22.20 5.49
N ASP A 349 -15.61 -21.20 4.62
CA ASP A 349 -15.56 -19.81 5.01
C ASP A 349 -16.68 -19.53 6.04
N GLY A 350 -16.40 -18.65 6.99
CA GLY A 350 -17.43 -17.98 7.76
C GLY A 350 -17.85 -16.68 7.07
N ARG A 351 -18.89 -16.06 7.58
CA ARG A 351 -19.35 -14.75 7.15
C ARG A 351 -19.05 -13.72 8.24
N LEU A 352 -18.31 -12.66 7.88
CA LEU A 352 -18.02 -11.56 8.79
C LEU A 352 -18.88 -10.37 8.44
N THR A 353 -19.64 -9.85 9.41
CA THR A 353 -20.33 -8.57 9.37
C THR A 353 -19.74 -7.63 10.42
N ALA A 354 -19.93 -6.33 10.24
CA ALA A 354 -19.65 -5.38 11.30
C ALA A 354 -20.79 -4.38 11.46
N SER A 355 -21.27 -4.26 12.69
CA SER A 355 -22.19 -3.18 13.07
C SER A 355 -21.40 -1.89 13.28
N PHE A 356 -21.87 -0.79 12.69
CA PHE A 356 -21.27 0.54 12.83
C PHE A 356 -22.33 1.57 13.20
N ILE A 357 -22.05 2.37 14.21
CA ILE A 357 -22.82 3.56 14.56
C ILE A 357 -22.03 4.77 14.06
N PRO A 358 -22.60 5.62 13.19
CA PRO A 358 -21.92 6.79 12.68
C PRO A 358 -21.30 7.63 13.80
N ALA A 359 -20.01 7.88 13.68
CA ALA A 359 -19.26 8.77 14.56
C ALA A 359 -19.25 10.18 13.97
N ALA A 360 -18.93 11.19 14.79
CA ALA A 360 -18.86 12.57 14.31
C ALA A 360 -17.97 12.67 13.06
N HIS A 361 -18.56 13.12 11.96
CA HIS A 361 -17.92 13.32 10.65
C HIS A 361 -17.50 12.06 9.87
N VAL A 362 -17.89 10.85 10.30
CA VAL A 362 -17.64 9.61 9.56
C VAL A 362 -18.94 8.83 9.43
N ASP A 363 -19.51 8.82 8.24
CA ASP A 363 -20.74 8.08 7.92
C ASP A 363 -20.44 6.68 7.38
N ASP A 364 -19.35 6.51 6.62
CA ASP A 364 -18.90 5.25 6.02
C ASP A 364 -17.39 5.06 6.22
N PRO A 365 -16.95 4.34 7.26
CA PRO A 365 -15.53 4.10 7.52
C PRO A 365 -14.81 3.46 6.35
N LYS A 366 -13.61 3.99 6.02
CA LYS A 366 -12.76 3.49 4.95
C LYS A 366 -11.67 2.57 5.49
N TYR A 367 -11.38 1.52 4.73
CA TYR A 367 -10.26 0.63 5.00
C TYR A 367 -8.95 1.41 4.98
N TYR A 368 -7.99 1.03 5.79
CA TYR A 368 -6.74 1.74 6.12
C TYR A 368 -6.94 3.09 6.83
N THR A 369 -7.90 3.91 6.43
CA THR A 369 -8.09 5.22 7.06
C THR A 369 -8.67 5.09 8.47
N HIS A 370 -9.70 4.27 8.63
CA HIS A 370 -10.48 4.18 9.86
C HIS A 370 -10.42 2.80 10.51
N PHE A 371 -10.27 1.75 9.73
CA PHE A 371 -10.17 0.38 10.24
C PHE A 371 -9.33 -0.53 9.34
N THR A 372 -8.80 -1.59 9.93
CA THR A 372 -8.18 -2.72 9.23
C THR A 372 -8.55 -4.04 9.90
N LEU A 373 -8.37 -5.12 9.15
CA LEU A 373 -8.53 -6.49 9.61
C LEU A 373 -7.21 -7.24 9.45
N SER A 374 -6.78 -7.95 10.48
CA SER A 374 -5.64 -8.87 10.41
C SER A 374 -6.06 -10.25 10.90
N LYS A 375 -5.65 -11.31 10.19
CA LYS A 375 -5.77 -12.68 10.67
C LYS A 375 -4.62 -12.99 11.62
N ILE A 376 -4.89 -13.60 12.76
CA ILE A 376 -3.87 -14.06 13.70
C ILE A 376 -3.45 -15.47 13.30
N VAL A 377 -2.20 -15.62 12.86
CA VAL A 377 -1.59 -16.89 12.45
C VAL A 377 -0.35 -17.11 13.31
N ASP A 378 -0.24 -18.26 13.98
CA ASP A 378 0.84 -18.57 14.92
C ASP A 378 1.01 -17.48 15.99
N GLY A 379 -0.10 -16.90 16.43
CA GLY A 379 -0.14 -15.81 17.38
C GLY A 379 0.31 -14.45 16.85
N MET A 380 0.57 -14.30 15.54
CA MET A 380 0.99 -13.05 14.92
C MET A 380 -0.07 -12.49 13.97
N PRO A 381 -0.37 -11.18 14.02
CA PRO A 381 -1.32 -10.56 13.11
C PRO A 381 -0.73 -10.44 11.70
N ARG A 382 -1.46 -10.90 10.70
CA ARG A 382 -1.20 -10.74 9.27
C ARG A 382 -2.32 -9.91 8.67
N LEU A 383 -1.98 -8.74 8.15
CA LEU A 383 -2.96 -7.80 7.58
C LEU A 383 -3.65 -8.43 6.36
N LEU A 384 -4.96 -8.23 6.26
CA LEU A 384 -5.71 -8.48 5.04
C LEU A 384 -5.66 -7.21 4.17
N ASN A 385 -5.05 -7.30 2.98
CA ASN A 385 -4.79 -6.14 2.13
C ASN A 385 -5.97 -5.87 1.18
N TYR A 386 -7.11 -5.43 1.73
CA TYR A 386 -8.21 -4.92 0.92
C TYR A 386 -7.80 -3.62 0.22
N ASP A 387 -8.54 -3.23 -0.82
CA ASP A 387 -8.25 -1.99 -1.53
C ASP A 387 -8.46 -0.76 -0.62
N GLU A 388 -7.62 0.27 -0.80
CA GLU A 388 -7.69 1.53 -0.02
C GLU A 388 -9.02 2.28 -0.21
N GLY A 389 -9.71 2.04 -1.30
CA GLY A 389 -11.05 2.58 -1.58
C GLY A 389 -12.21 1.79 -0.98
N GLU A 390 -11.95 0.64 -0.32
CA GLU A 390 -13.02 -0.13 0.30
C GLU A 390 -13.58 0.55 1.54
N THR A 391 -14.91 0.46 1.71
CA THR A 391 -15.62 1.05 2.83
C THR A 391 -16.33 0.00 3.67
N TRP A 392 -16.69 0.36 4.90
CA TRP A 392 -17.50 -0.50 5.75
C TRP A 392 -18.80 -0.94 5.06
N SER A 393 -19.50 0.00 4.40
CA SER A 393 -20.78 -0.31 3.74
C SER A 393 -20.64 -1.32 2.61
N ARG A 394 -19.50 -1.37 1.92
CA ARG A 394 -19.23 -2.31 0.83
C ARG A 394 -18.70 -3.65 1.33
N LEU A 395 -17.84 -3.61 2.37
CA LEU A 395 -17.11 -4.79 2.81
C LEU A 395 -17.81 -5.55 3.92
N LEU A 396 -18.33 -4.86 4.93
CA LEU A 396 -18.75 -5.49 6.19
C LEU A 396 -20.23 -5.28 6.56
N LYS A 397 -20.92 -4.30 5.98
CA LYS A 397 -22.32 -4.04 6.30
C LYS A 397 -23.22 -5.21 5.97
N ASP A 398 -23.11 -5.74 4.75
CA ASP A 398 -23.86 -6.90 4.30
C ASP A 398 -23.06 -8.21 4.46
N GLY A 399 -21.83 -8.09 4.98
CA GLY A 399 -20.93 -9.18 5.29
C GLY A 399 -20.11 -9.67 4.10
N THR A 400 -18.88 -10.11 4.41
CA THR A 400 -17.95 -10.74 3.49
C THR A 400 -17.61 -12.15 3.93
N ASN A 401 -17.39 -13.03 2.97
CA ASN A 401 -16.89 -14.37 3.28
C ASN A 401 -15.40 -14.26 3.62
N ILE A 402 -15.03 -14.84 4.73
CA ILE A 402 -13.68 -14.82 5.26
C ILE A 402 -13.36 -16.19 5.86
N GLU A 403 -12.14 -16.62 5.74
CA GLU A 403 -11.68 -17.89 6.28
C GLU A 403 -11.94 -18.01 7.79
N ALA A 404 -12.33 -19.20 8.25
CA ALA A 404 -12.43 -19.45 9.68
C ALA A 404 -11.06 -19.24 10.38
N GLY A 405 -11.07 -18.65 11.56
CA GLY A 405 -9.84 -18.34 12.29
C GLY A 405 -10.01 -17.23 13.32
N GLN A 406 -8.90 -16.82 13.90
CA GLN A 406 -8.84 -15.70 14.83
C GLN A 406 -8.41 -14.43 14.10
N TYR A 407 -9.06 -13.32 14.43
CA TYR A 407 -8.82 -12.03 13.79
C TYR A 407 -8.67 -10.91 14.81
N VAL A 408 -8.04 -9.84 14.39
CA VAL A 408 -8.07 -8.56 15.09
C VAL A 408 -8.56 -7.47 14.14
N MET A 409 -9.60 -6.74 14.55
CA MET A 409 -9.99 -5.48 13.93
C MET A 409 -9.31 -4.36 14.69
N THR A 410 -8.57 -3.53 13.98
CA THR A 410 -7.97 -2.32 14.51
C THR A 410 -8.71 -1.13 13.97
N THR A 411 -9.15 -0.22 14.83
CA THR A 411 -9.70 1.09 14.47
C THR A 411 -8.90 2.20 15.12
N GLY A 412 -8.98 3.40 14.58
CA GLY A 412 -8.32 4.53 15.23
C GLY A 412 -8.72 5.88 14.67
N THR A 413 -8.74 6.86 15.55
CA THR A 413 -8.99 8.26 15.25
C THR A 413 -7.73 9.06 15.53
N ARG A 414 -7.17 9.71 14.51
CA ARG A 414 -5.99 10.57 14.66
C ARG A 414 -6.40 11.94 15.11
N MET A 415 -5.73 12.42 16.16
CA MET A 415 -5.97 13.73 16.76
C MET A 415 -5.05 14.80 16.12
N ALA A 416 -5.40 16.06 16.33
CA ALA A 416 -4.66 17.20 15.79
C ALA A 416 -3.19 17.29 16.27
N ASP A 417 -2.92 16.82 17.49
CA ASP A 417 -1.56 16.74 18.06
C ASP A 417 -0.76 15.54 17.54
N GLY A 418 -1.33 14.75 16.62
CA GLY A 418 -0.73 13.54 16.07
C GLY A 418 -0.92 12.29 16.94
N SER A 419 -1.52 12.40 18.11
CA SER A 419 -1.90 11.23 18.91
C SER A 419 -3.01 10.43 18.21
N VAL A 420 -3.19 9.18 18.62
CA VAL A 420 -4.22 8.29 18.05
C VAL A 420 -4.98 7.60 19.17
N LEU A 421 -6.29 7.66 19.08
CA LEU A 421 -7.22 6.90 19.91
C LEU A 421 -7.49 5.56 19.19
N ALA A 422 -6.63 4.57 19.41
CA ALA A 422 -6.75 3.26 18.80
C ALA A 422 -7.63 2.32 19.62
N ARG A 423 -8.26 1.35 18.93
CA ARG A 423 -8.98 0.23 19.54
C ARG A 423 -8.67 -1.04 18.78
N MET A 424 -8.35 -2.11 19.48
CA MET A 424 -8.18 -3.44 18.94
C MET A 424 -9.28 -4.36 19.47
N THR A 425 -9.98 -5.05 18.59
CA THR A 425 -10.98 -6.06 18.93
C THR A 425 -10.54 -7.39 18.34
N VAL A 426 -10.21 -8.35 19.20
CA VAL A 426 -9.87 -9.72 18.83
C VAL A 426 -11.12 -10.59 18.90
N PHE A 427 -11.37 -11.36 17.84
CA PHE A 427 -12.56 -12.21 17.71
C PHE A 427 -12.26 -13.45 16.87
N GLY A 428 -13.13 -14.45 16.95
CA GLY A 428 -13.06 -15.67 16.16
C GLY A 428 -14.16 -15.73 15.11
N VAL A 429 -13.81 -16.16 13.90
CA VAL A 429 -14.74 -16.51 12.82
C VAL A 429 -14.81 -18.03 12.70
N LYS A 430 -16.02 -18.60 12.74
CA LYS A 430 -16.26 -20.04 12.63
C LYS A 430 -16.76 -20.38 11.23
N ALA A 431 -16.29 -21.49 10.68
CA ALA A 431 -16.74 -22.04 9.42
C ALA A 431 -18.27 -22.20 9.38
N GLY A 432 -18.90 -21.79 8.27
CA GLY A 432 -20.34 -21.90 8.04
C GLY A 432 -21.21 -21.04 8.96
N SER A 433 -20.62 -20.13 9.76
CA SER A 433 -21.33 -19.27 10.70
C SER A 433 -21.14 -17.80 10.37
N GLU A 434 -22.10 -16.97 10.77
CA GLU A 434 -21.97 -15.52 10.73
C GLU A 434 -21.42 -14.99 12.06
N THR A 435 -20.49 -14.03 11.97
CA THR A 435 -19.92 -13.33 13.12
C THR A 435 -20.10 -11.83 12.91
N ASP A 436 -20.80 -11.16 13.82
CA ASP A 436 -20.89 -9.69 13.83
C ASP A 436 -19.91 -9.10 14.85
N VAL A 437 -19.17 -8.07 14.43
CA VAL A 437 -18.19 -7.37 15.27
C VAL A 437 -18.48 -5.87 15.26
N PRO A 438 -18.60 -5.21 16.43
CA PRO A 438 -18.81 -3.78 16.45
C PRO A 438 -17.56 -3.02 15.93
N LEU A 439 -17.71 -2.28 14.83
CA LEU A 439 -16.73 -1.32 14.35
C LEU A 439 -16.98 -0.01 15.11
N VAL A 440 -16.09 0.33 16.01
CA VAL A 440 -16.21 1.51 16.87
C VAL A 440 -15.03 2.43 16.61
N LEU A 441 -15.33 3.67 16.21
CA LEU A 441 -14.37 4.76 16.17
C LEU A 441 -14.43 5.51 17.50
N ARG A 442 -13.28 5.65 18.16
CA ARG A 442 -13.20 6.44 19.41
C ARG A 442 -13.20 7.92 19.07
N GLU A 443 -13.98 8.68 19.80
CA GLU A 443 -14.06 10.14 19.66
C GLU A 443 -13.33 10.82 20.81
N SER A 444 -12.69 11.96 20.52
CA SER A 444 -12.20 12.83 21.56
C SER A 444 -13.38 13.55 22.21
N GLN A 445 -13.37 13.62 23.52
CA GLN A 445 -14.29 14.48 24.28
C GLN A 445 -13.85 15.95 24.29
N ASP A 446 -12.60 16.21 23.90
CA ASP A 446 -12.06 17.54 23.71
C ASP A 446 -12.54 18.06 22.35
N GLY A 447 -13.31 19.12 22.33
CA GLY A 447 -13.77 19.78 21.10
C GLY A 447 -12.62 20.15 20.17
N VAL A 448 -12.91 20.78 19.04
CA VAL A 448 -11.90 21.24 18.07
C VAL A 448 -10.77 21.95 18.79
N GLN A 449 -9.57 21.34 18.80
CA GLN A 449 -8.40 21.93 19.45
C GLN A 449 -7.89 23.10 18.63
N VAL A 450 -7.71 24.24 19.27
CA VAL A 450 -6.99 25.38 18.72
C VAL A 450 -5.50 25.06 18.81
N ILE A 451 -4.88 24.64 17.69
CA ILE A 451 -3.45 24.31 17.63
C ILE A 451 -2.56 25.53 17.40
N GLY A 452 -3.14 26.69 17.13
CA GLY A 452 -2.43 27.95 16.92
C GLY A 452 -3.39 29.08 16.61
N SER A 453 -2.86 30.25 16.45
CA SER A 453 -3.59 31.43 16.02
C SER A 453 -2.73 32.26 15.05
N PHE A 454 -3.37 32.93 14.13
CA PHE A 454 -2.74 33.89 13.26
C PHE A 454 -3.61 35.14 13.16
N ASN A 455 -3.01 36.24 12.76
CA ASN A 455 -3.76 37.49 12.61
C ASN A 455 -4.47 37.50 11.25
N SER A 456 -5.79 37.52 11.27
CA SER A 456 -6.62 37.60 10.06
C SER A 456 -6.48 38.92 9.28
N GLU A 457 -5.86 39.95 9.87
CA GLU A 457 -5.48 41.20 9.18
C GLU A 457 -4.17 41.05 8.39
N ASN A 458 -3.46 39.94 8.47
CA ASN A 458 -2.29 39.69 7.63
C ASN A 458 -2.64 39.89 6.17
N LEU A 459 -1.73 40.58 5.46
CA LEU A 459 -1.92 40.97 4.07
C LEU A 459 -1.37 39.88 3.14
N TYR A 460 -2.03 39.72 2.02
CA TYR A 460 -1.56 38.93 0.90
C TYR A 460 -1.87 39.69 -0.41
N TYR A 461 -1.12 39.41 -1.45
CA TYR A 461 -1.39 39.97 -2.77
C TYR A 461 -2.33 39.04 -3.55
N ASP A 462 -3.55 39.52 -3.83
CA ASP A 462 -4.58 38.79 -4.60
C ASP A 462 -4.22 38.75 -6.09
N LEU A 463 -4.02 37.56 -6.65
CA LEU A 463 -3.59 37.40 -8.04
C LEU A 463 -4.67 37.75 -9.07
N ALA A 464 -5.93 37.60 -8.72
CA ALA A 464 -7.05 37.92 -9.60
C ALA A 464 -7.35 39.43 -9.60
N GLU A 465 -7.44 40.03 -8.43
CA GLU A 465 -7.75 41.45 -8.26
C GLU A 465 -6.51 42.36 -8.37
N LYS A 466 -5.30 41.77 -8.36
CA LYS A 466 -3.98 42.47 -8.49
C LYS A 466 -3.80 43.59 -7.45
N LYS A 467 -4.16 43.32 -6.21
CA LYS A 467 -4.02 44.25 -5.09
C LYS A 467 -3.79 43.53 -3.78
N GLU A 468 -3.25 44.26 -2.80
CA GLU A 468 -3.16 43.75 -1.43
C GLU A 468 -4.53 43.71 -0.76
N LYS A 469 -4.77 42.62 -0.05
CA LYS A 469 -5.99 42.39 0.74
C LYS A 469 -5.61 41.74 2.06
N SER A 470 -6.41 41.96 3.11
CA SER A 470 -6.29 41.13 4.31
C SER A 470 -7.10 39.82 4.13
N LEU A 471 -6.68 38.78 4.82
CA LEU A 471 -7.45 37.54 4.88
C LEU A 471 -8.90 37.84 5.34
N LEU A 472 -9.06 38.67 6.40
CA LEU A 472 -10.37 39.03 6.89
C LEU A 472 -11.23 39.74 5.85
N SER A 473 -10.66 40.64 5.04
CA SER A 473 -11.40 41.34 4.00
C SER A 473 -11.90 40.42 2.87
N THR A 474 -11.19 39.33 2.61
CA THR A 474 -11.54 38.32 1.59
C THR A 474 -12.54 37.30 2.12
N THR A 475 -12.32 36.80 3.34
CA THR A 475 -13.08 35.65 3.88
C THR A 475 -14.27 36.06 4.73
N GLY A 476 -14.26 37.29 5.24
CA GLY A 476 -15.22 37.73 6.26
C GLY A 476 -15.01 37.04 7.59
N ARG A 477 -15.98 37.19 8.49
CA ARG A 477 -15.98 36.50 9.79
C ARG A 477 -16.57 35.11 9.65
N GLY A 478 -16.02 34.16 10.41
CA GLY A 478 -16.46 32.78 10.46
C GLY A 478 -15.36 31.79 10.02
N TYR A 479 -15.75 30.58 9.66
CA TYR A 479 -14.81 29.57 9.20
C TYR A 479 -14.42 29.81 7.74
N TYR A 480 -13.16 29.58 7.43
CA TYR A 480 -12.60 29.58 6.08
C TYR A 480 -11.33 28.71 6.04
N VAL A 481 -10.86 28.38 4.88
CA VAL A 481 -9.63 27.60 4.71
C VAL A 481 -8.51 28.51 4.23
N VAL A 482 -7.35 28.42 4.86
CA VAL A 482 -6.10 29.03 4.37
C VAL A 482 -5.08 27.93 4.18
N GLY A 483 -4.42 27.89 3.02
CA GLY A 483 -3.34 26.96 2.72
C GLY A 483 -2.12 27.70 2.16
N LEU A 484 -0.92 27.35 2.63
CA LEU A 484 0.33 27.68 1.96
C LEU A 484 0.64 26.56 1.00
N ILE A 485 0.80 26.88 -0.29
CA ILE A 485 0.98 25.89 -1.36
C ILE A 485 2.24 26.15 -2.15
N THR A 486 2.91 25.08 -2.54
CA THR A 486 4.10 25.07 -3.39
C THR A 486 3.82 24.24 -4.65
N PRO A 487 3.94 24.81 -5.85
CA PRO A 487 3.69 24.09 -7.10
C PRO A 487 4.59 22.86 -7.25
N ASN A 488 4.04 21.76 -7.78
CA ASN A 488 4.74 20.49 -7.99
C ASN A 488 5.30 19.83 -6.72
N HIS A 489 4.79 20.22 -5.56
CA HIS A 489 5.12 19.61 -4.28
C HIS A 489 4.07 18.58 -3.90
N GLU A 490 4.47 17.36 -3.52
CA GLU A 490 3.53 16.25 -3.33
C GLU A 490 2.44 16.51 -2.29
N PRO A 491 2.69 17.08 -1.09
CA PRO A 491 1.64 17.48 -0.16
C PRO A 491 0.64 18.48 -0.74
N THR A 492 1.10 19.45 -1.53
CA THR A 492 0.22 20.41 -2.23
C THR A 492 -0.66 19.70 -3.26
N ASN A 493 -0.07 18.80 -4.07
CA ASN A 493 -0.82 18.06 -5.08
C ASN A 493 -1.89 17.17 -4.46
N HIS A 494 -1.62 16.54 -3.32
CA HIS A 494 -2.62 15.78 -2.56
C HIS A 494 -3.74 16.70 -2.07
N ALA A 495 -3.41 17.79 -1.40
CA ALA A 495 -4.41 18.73 -0.88
C ALA A 495 -5.31 19.31 -2.00
N LEU A 496 -4.73 19.65 -3.16
CA LEU A 496 -5.51 20.15 -4.29
C LEU A 496 -6.42 19.08 -4.91
N ARG A 497 -5.99 17.82 -4.97
CA ARG A 497 -6.84 16.70 -5.41
C ARG A 497 -7.97 16.42 -4.43
N ASP A 498 -7.69 16.50 -3.13
CA ASP A 498 -8.71 16.33 -2.09
C ASP A 498 -9.73 17.47 -2.14
N ILE A 499 -9.30 18.72 -2.31
CA ILE A 499 -10.19 19.86 -2.54
C ILE A 499 -11.05 19.65 -3.79
N ALA A 500 -10.46 19.16 -4.88
CA ALA A 500 -11.19 18.86 -6.11
C ALA A 500 -12.21 17.72 -5.92
N ALA A 501 -11.87 16.70 -5.15
CA ALA A 501 -12.76 15.55 -4.88
C ALA A 501 -14.02 15.95 -4.09
N VAL A 502 -13.95 17.00 -3.27
CA VAL A 502 -15.07 17.52 -2.48
C VAL A 502 -15.54 18.90 -2.96
N ALA A 503 -15.27 19.24 -4.22
CA ALA A 503 -15.54 20.57 -4.76
C ALA A 503 -17.03 20.99 -4.66
N ASP A 504 -17.97 20.09 -4.85
CA ASP A 504 -19.41 20.35 -4.75
C ASP A 504 -19.83 20.64 -3.29
N ASP A 505 -19.25 19.94 -2.33
CA ASP A 505 -19.48 20.17 -0.91
C ASP A 505 -18.92 21.52 -0.46
N LEU A 506 -17.72 21.87 -0.91
CA LEU A 506 -17.10 23.18 -0.64
C LEU A 506 -17.86 24.34 -1.30
N LYS A 507 -18.41 24.12 -2.49
CA LYS A 507 -19.29 25.07 -3.16
C LYS A 507 -20.60 25.27 -2.36
N THR A 508 -21.18 24.19 -1.87
CA THR A 508 -22.39 24.22 -1.03
C THR A 508 -22.11 24.90 0.32
N TRP A 509 -20.94 24.65 0.90
CA TRP A 509 -20.48 25.33 2.12
C TRP A 509 -20.37 26.86 1.93
N GLY A 510 -20.02 27.30 0.72
CA GLY A 510 -20.06 28.70 0.30
C GLY A 510 -19.05 29.61 0.98
N ARG A 511 -18.02 29.07 1.62
CA ARG A 511 -16.93 29.84 2.26
C ARG A 511 -15.69 29.86 1.37
N THR A 512 -14.91 30.91 1.53
CA THR A 512 -13.69 31.13 0.72
C THR A 512 -12.57 30.20 1.17
N LEU A 513 -11.87 29.63 0.19
CA LEU A 513 -10.57 28.96 0.36
C LEU A 513 -9.50 29.91 -0.17
N VAL A 514 -8.54 30.32 0.66
CA VAL A 514 -7.42 31.18 0.27
C VAL A 514 -6.16 30.33 0.19
N LEU A 515 -5.59 30.20 -1.02
CA LEU A 515 -4.38 29.41 -1.27
C LEU A 515 -3.25 30.37 -1.64
N LEU A 516 -2.22 30.41 -0.81
CA LEU A 516 -1.12 31.37 -0.90
C LEU A 516 0.18 30.70 -1.36
N PHE A 517 0.85 31.34 -2.30
CA PHE A 517 2.21 31.01 -2.70
C PHE A 517 3.22 31.83 -1.89
N ALA A 518 4.41 31.30 -1.70
CA ALA A 518 5.46 31.99 -0.96
C ALA A 518 5.99 33.22 -1.75
N ASP A 519 5.97 33.16 -3.08
CA ASP A 519 6.46 34.25 -3.93
C ASP A 519 5.82 34.24 -5.33
N GLU A 520 6.12 35.30 -6.12
CA GLU A 520 5.62 35.46 -7.49
C GLU A 520 6.15 34.38 -8.45
N ASN A 521 7.34 33.86 -8.21
CA ASN A 521 7.94 32.82 -9.03
C ASN A 521 7.20 31.49 -8.86
N GLU A 522 6.81 31.14 -7.64
CA GLU A 522 5.95 29.97 -7.38
C GLU A 522 4.56 30.15 -8.01
N ALA A 523 3.94 31.31 -7.82
CA ALA A 523 2.64 31.62 -8.41
C ALA A 523 2.64 31.49 -9.95
N SER A 524 3.72 31.95 -10.60
CA SER A 524 3.85 31.87 -12.07
C SER A 524 3.96 30.45 -12.63
N ARG A 525 4.41 29.49 -11.83
CA ARG A 525 4.56 28.08 -12.21
C ARG A 525 3.28 27.25 -11.98
N PHE A 526 2.34 27.80 -11.23
CA PHE A 526 1.12 27.09 -10.88
C PHE A 526 0.08 27.17 -12.02
N LYS A 527 -0.54 26.04 -12.32
CA LYS A 527 -1.58 25.92 -13.34
C LYS A 527 -2.88 25.40 -12.71
N ALA A 528 -3.71 26.32 -12.24
CA ALA A 528 -4.99 25.99 -11.60
C ALA A 528 -5.90 25.10 -12.48
N ALA A 529 -5.81 25.24 -13.80
CA ALA A 529 -6.60 24.45 -14.75
C ALA A 529 -6.28 22.94 -14.77
N GLU A 530 -5.16 22.54 -14.19
CA GLU A 530 -4.81 21.11 -14.04
C GLU A 530 -5.60 20.44 -12.90
N PHE A 531 -6.22 21.23 -12.03
CA PHE A 531 -7.03 20.78 -10.91
C PHE A 531 -8.47 21.26 -11.08
N ASN A 532 -9.43 20.40 -10.87
CA ASN A 532 -10.87 20.75 -10.93
C ASN A 532 -11.31 21.39 -9.60
N LEU A 533 -10.78 22.60 -9.30
CA LEU A 533 -11.04 23.30 -8.05
C LEU A 533 -12.39 24.03 -8.05
N PRO A 534 -13.04 24.20 -6.89
CA PRO A 534 -14.28 24.95 -6.78
C PRO A 534 -14.05 26.45 -7.02
N GLU A 535 -15.11 27.15 -7.47
CA GLU A 535 -15.07 28.58 -7.84
C GLU A 535 -14.77 29.54 -6.65
N ASN A 536 -14.95 29.08 -5.42
CA ASN A 536 -14.71 29.85 -4.19
C ASN A 536 -13.25 29.79 -3.69
N VAL A 537 -12.31 29.33 -4.54
CA VAL A 537 -10.88 29.38 -4.27
C VAL A 537 -10.29 30.71 -4.74
N VAL A 538 -9.53 31.36 -3.86
CA VAL A 538 -8.77 32.60 -4.12
C VAL A 538 -7.29 32.26 -4.05
N PHE A 539 -6.53 32.67 -5.06
CA PHE A 539 -5.08 32.52 -5.08
C PHE A 539 -4.37 33.84 -4.79
N GLY A 540 -3.33 33.79 -3.99
CA GLY A 540 -2.53 34.97 -3.64
C GLY A 540 -1.08 34.63 -3.37
N ILE A 541 -0.29 35.70 -3.11
CA ILE A 541 1.09 35.61 -2.67
C ILE A 541 1.13 36.10 -1.22
N ASP A 542 1.78 35.32 -0.36
CA ASP A 542 1.98 35.70 1.04
C ASP A 542 2.92 36.91 1.13
N ASN A 543 2.47 37.96 1.81
CA ASN A 543 3.20 39.20 2.05
C ASN A 543 3.55 39.40 3.54
N SER A 544 3.34 38.36 4.38
CA SER A 544 3.57 38.45 5.83
C SER A 544 4.97 38.04 6.25
#